data_9287e5ba6db757401d5c69205e51d93b
#
_entry.id   9287e5ba6db757401d5c69205e51d93b
#
_cell.length_a   1.000
_cell.length_b   1.000
_cell.length_c   1.000
_cell.angle_alpha   90.00
_cell.angle_beta   90.00
_cell.angle_gamma   90.00
#
_symmetry.space_group_name_H-M   'P 1'
#
loop_
_entity.id
_entity.type
_entity.pdbx_description
1 polymer ?
#
loop_
_entity_poly.entity_id
_entity_poly.type
_entity_poly.pdbx_seq_one_letter_code
_entity_poly.pdbx_strand_id
1 'polypeptide(L)'
;WGAFYESGGLVIADRYTTSNAVHQCSKLPPEQWDDFLRWAFDYEYRLLGLPAPDAVVYLQVDPAVSQKLMTGRYHGDESRKDVHEKDIEYLARSRRAAEYCAEHLGWATVHCTENGAMRTIEDIQAEVRALAEKELG
;
A
#
# COMPACT_ATOMS: atom_id res chain seq x y z
N TRP A 1 11.17 5.64 18.04
CA TRP A 1 9.77 5.22 18.26
C TRP A 1 9.65 3.87 18.98
N GLY A 2 10.69 3.00 18.94
CA GLY A 2 10.64 1.66 19.56
C GLY A 2 10.30 1.71 21.06
N ALA A 3 11.01 2.47 21.85
CA ALA A 3 10.72 2.58 23.30
C ALA A 3 9.31 3.11 23.60
N PHE A 4 8.77 4.00 22.76
CA PHE A 4 7.40 4.48 22.88
C PHE A 4 6.39 3.37 22.59
N TYR A 5 6.61 2.59 21.52
CA TYR A 5 5.79 1.43 21.16
C TYR A 5 5.82 0.37 22.27
N GLU A 6 7.01 0.00 22.76
CA GLU A 6 7.20 -0.97 23.85
C GLU A 6 6.51 -0.54 25.16
N SER A 7 6.35 0.75 25.38
CA SER A 7 5.59 1.29 26.50
C SER A 7 4.07 1.28 26.32
N GLY A 8 3.56 0.73 25.22
CA GLY A 8 2.13 0.68 24.87
C GLY A 8 1.65 1.91 24.10
N GLY A 9 2.57 2.69 23.53
CA GLY A 9 2.23 3.84 22.70
C GLY A 9 1.73 3.42 21.30
N LEU A 10 0.73 4.12 20.77
CA LEU A 10 0.26 3.94 19.40
C LEU A 10 1.23 4.58 18.41
N VAL A 11 1.70 3.80 17.45
CA VAL A 11 2.51 4.25 16.32
C VAL A 11 1.74 4.10 15.03
N ILE A 12 1.51 5.18 14.30
CA ILE A 12 0.96 5.17 12.95
C ILE A 12 2.09 5.44 11.98
N ALA A 13 2.37 4.48 11.11
CA ALA A 13 3.40 4.58 10.09
C ALA A 13 2.77 4.80 8.71
N ASP A 14 3.12 5.92 8.07
CA ASP A 14 2.86 6.10 6.65
C ASP A 14 3.99 5.41 5.88
N ARG A 15 3.70 4.19 5.41
CA ARG A 15 4.62 3.20 4.83
C ARG A 15 5.55 2.56 5.88
N TYR A 16 5.60 1.25 5.84
CA TYR A 16 6.44 0.42 6.70
C TYR A 16 6.96 -0.79 5.88
N THR A 17 7.40 -1.85 6.50
CA THR A 17 7.90 -3.09 5.87
C THR A 17 6.93 -3.65 4.84
N THR A 18 5.63 -3.57 5.07
CA THR A 18 4.57 -3.98 4.15
C THR A 18 4.60 -3.25 2.80
N SER A 19 4.99 -1.97 2.80
CA SER A 19 5.17 -1.21 1.55
C SER A 19 6.34 -1.74 0.72
N ASN A 20 7.43 -2.16 1.38
CA ASN A 20 8.55 -2.79 0.71
C ASN A 20 8.14 -4.15 0.10
N ALA A 21 7.34 -4.95 0.83
CA ALA A 21 6.83 -6.22 0.33
C ALA A 21 6.06 -6.04 -0.99
N VAL A 22 5.12 -5.10 -1.05
CA VAL A 22 4.37 -4.79 -2.28
C VAL A 22 5.29 -4.34 -3.42
N HIS A 23 6.22 -3.44 -3.12
CA HIS A 23 7.16 -2.89 -4.11
C HIS A 23 8.06 -3.99 -4.72
N GLN A 24 8.54 -4.92 -3.92
CA GLN A 24 9.37 -6.01 -4.42
C GLN A 24 8.53 -7.06 -5.16
N CYS A 25 7.36 -7.45 -4.63
CA CYS A 25 6.46 -8.37 -5.34
C CYS A 25 6.08 -7.84 -6.73
N SER A 26 5.88 -6.54 -6.88
CA SER A 26 5.56 -5.95 -8.20
C SER A 26 6.64 -6.15 -9.27
N LYS A 27 7.86 -6.49 -8.88
CA LYS A 27 9.00 -6.77 -9.77
C LYS A 27 9.22 -8.25 -10.04
N LEU A 28 8.59 -9.11 -9.24
CA LEU A 28 8.68 -10.56 -9.33
C LEU A 28 7.50 -11.15 -10.08
N PRO A 29 7.66 -12.29 -10.75
CA PRO A 29 6.53 -13.04 -11.27
C PRO A 29 5.64 -13.54 -10.11
N PRO A 30 4.29 -13.59 -10.32
CA PRO A 30 3.34 -13.92 -9.25
C PRO A 30 3.59 -15.25 -8.53
N GLU A 31 4.11 -16.25 -9.21
CA GLU A 31 4.45 -17.55 -8.64
C GLU A 31 5.57 -17.51 -7.58
N GLN A 32 6.31 -16.41 -7.50
CA GLN A 32 7.37 -16.21 -6.52
C GLN A 32 6.94 -15.36 -5.32
N TRP A 33 5.72 -14.82 -5.32
CA TRP A 33 5.28 -13.89 -4.29
C TRP A 33 5.21 -14.51 -2.90
N ASP A 34 4.65 -15.70 -2.77
CA ASP A 34 4.54 -16.38 -1.48
C ASP A 34 5.89 -16.66 -0.84
N ASP A 35 6.83 -17.18 -1.61
CA ASP A 35 8.17 -17.49 -1.11
C ASP A 35 8.91 -16.21 -0.73
N PHE A 36 8.79 -15.17 -1.53
CA PHE A 36 9.38 -13.88 -1.23
C PHE A 36 8.79 -13.26 0.05
N LEU A 37 7.47 -13.22 0.19
CA LEU A 37 6.81 -12.65 1.36
C LEU A 37 7.18 -13.40 2.64
N ARG A 38 7.21 -14.73 2.59
CA ARG A 38 7.64 -15.56 3.72
C ARG A 38 9.07 -15.25 4.12
N TRP A 39 9.97 -15.16 3.16
CA TRP A 39 11.37 -14.83 3.41
C TRP A 39 11.51 -13.39 3.96
N ALA A 40 10.86 -12.40 3.35
CA ALA A 40 10.99 -10.99 3.73
C ALA A 40 10.49 -10.75 5.16
N PHE A 41 9.34 -11.29 5.53
CA PHE A 41 8.79 -11.12 6.87
C PHE A 41 9.56 -11.90 7.92
N ASP A 42 10.07 -13.08 7.59
CA ASP A 42 10.98 -13.80 8.48
C ASP A 42 12.27 -12.98 8.73
N TYR A 43 12.83 -12.41 7.69
CA TYR A 43 14.01 -11.55 7.80
C TYR A 43 13.72 -10.28 8.65
N GLU A 44 12.66 -9.55 8.34
CA GLU A 44 12.35 -8.28 9.01
C GLU A 44 11.88 -8.48 10.46
N TYR A 45 10.97 -9.40 10.70
CA TYR A 45 10.35 -9.53 12.03
C TYR A 45 11.12 -10.48 12.96
N ARG A 46 11.63 -11.59 12.44
CA ARG A 46 12.37 -12.55 13.28
C ARG A 46 13.86 -12.23 13.37
N LEU A 47 14.55 -12.01 12.24
CA LEU A 47 16.00 -11.80 12.24
C LEU A 47 16.40 -10.40 12.64
N LEU A 48 15.75 -9.37 12.11
CA LEU A 48 16.01 -7.98 12.48
C LEU A 48 15.27 -7.56 13.76
N GLY A 49 14.29 -8.33 14.21
CA GLY A 49 13.52 -8.02 15.42
C GLY A 49 12.62 -6.79 15.30
N LEU A 50 12.24 -6.41 14.07
CA LEU A 50 11.29 -5.33 13.88
C LEU A 50 9.90 -5.78 14.34
N PRO A 51 9.13 -4.96 15.05
CA PRO A 51 7.76 -5.32 15.41
C PRO A 51 6.91 -5.46 14.13
N ALA A 52 6.17 -6.56 14.03
CA ALA A 52 5.17 -6.70 12.99
C ALA A 52 4.03 -5.70 13.24
N PRO A 53 3.42 -5.12 12.19
CA PRO A 53 2.28 -4.23 12.40
C PRO A 53 1.09 -5.00 12.97
N ASP A 54 0.42 -4.43 13.97
CA ASP A 54 -0.80 -4.99 14.55
C ASP A 54 -1.96 -4.93 13.56
N ALA A 55 -2.02 -3.87 12.76
CA ALA A 55 -2.96 -3.70 11.66
C ALA A 55 -2.31 -3.02 10.46
N VAL A 56 -2.80 -3.34 9.27
CA VAL A 56 -2.39 -2.70 8.01
C VAL A 56 -3.63 -2.23 7.28
N VAL A 57 -3.62 -0.96 6.87
CA VAL A 57 -4.66 -0.38 6.02
C VAL A 57 -4.07 -0.10 4.64
N TYR A 58 -4.63 -0.74 3.62
CA TYR A 58 -4.28 -0.51 2.23
C TYR A 58 -5.26 0.47 1.60
N LEU A 59 -4.76 1.62 1.18
CA LEU A 59 -5.52 2.64 0.46
C LEU A 59 -5.50 2.32 -1.04
N GLN A 60 -6.59 1.79 -1.56
CA GLN A 60 -6.70 1.39 -2.95
C GLN A 60 -7.27 2.52 -3.79
N VAL A 61 -6.54 2.91 -4.83
CA VAL A 61 -6.96 3.90 -5.84
C VAL A 61 -7.09 3.24 -7.19
N ASP A 62 -8.17 3.53 -7.92
CA ASP A 62 -8.35 3.06 -9.30
C ASP A 62 -7.22 3.60 -10.19
N PRO A 63 -6.52 2.74 -10.98
CA PRO A 63 -5.44 3.16 -11.86
C PRO A 63 -5.84 4.26 -12.84
N ALA A 64 -7.06 4.21 -13.38
CA ALA A 64 -7.55 5.23 -14.30
C ALA A 64 -7.69 6.60 -13.63
N VAL A 65 -8.11 6.62 -12.36
CA VAL A 65 -8.19 7.85 -11.56
C VAL A 65 -6.80 8.33 -11.18
N SER A 66 -5.91 7.43 -10.75
CA SER A 66 -4.52 7.74 -10.44
C SER A 66 -3.80 8.36 -11.64
N GLN A 67 -4.01 7.82 -12.85
CA GLN A 67 -3.44 8.36 -14.08
C GLN A 67 -3.94 9.77 -14.39
N LYS A 68 -5.25 10.02 -14.25
CA LYS A 68 -5.81 11.36 -14.45
C LYS A 68 -5.19 12.38 -13.49
N LEU A 69 -4.99 12.01 -12.23
CA LEU A 69 -4.35 12.87 -11.24
C LEU A 69 -2.88 13.15 -11.58
N MET A 70 -2.14 12.16 -12.07
CA MET A 70 -0.75 12.34 -12.50
C MET A 70 -0.65 13.19 -13.75
N THR A 71 -1.49 12.96 -14.77
CA THR A 71 -1.52 13.76 -16.00
C THR A 71 -1.82 15.23 -15.72
N GLY A 72 -2.71 15.52 -14.78
CA GLY A 72 -3.00 16.88 -14.32
C GLY A 72 -1.81 17.61 -13.69
N ARG A 73 -0.86 16.86 -13.12
CA ARG A 73 0.39 17.43 -12.55
C ARG A 73 1.47 17.73 -13.60
N TYR A 74 1.45 17.04 -14.74
CA TYR A 74 2.52 17.09 -15.75
C TYR A 74 2.16 17.89 -17.02
N HIS A 75 1.19 18.77 -17.00
CA HIS A 75 0.81 19.68 -18.10
C HIS A 75 1.54 19.42 -19.44
N GLY A 76 1.04 18.43 -20.22
CA GLY A 76 1.20 18.43 -21.68
C GLY A 76 2.58 18.22 -22.32
N ASP A 77 3.61 17.74 -21.60
CA ASP A 77 4.92 17.46 -22.21
C ASP A 77 4.90 16.10 -22.93
N GLU A 78 4.73 16.13 -24.25
CA GLU A 78 4.67 14.95 -25.12
C GLU A 78 5.98 14.15 -25.20
N SER A 79 7.11 14.70 -24.75
CA SER A 79 8.42 14.03 -24.75
C SER A 79 8.52 12.88 -23.74
N ARG A 80 7.48 12.69 -22.90
CA ARG A 80 7.43 11.70 -21.82
C ARG A 80 6.48 10.52 -22.07
N LYS A 81 6.02 10.30 -23.29
CA LYS A 81 5.10 9.18 -23.61
C LYS A 81 5.64 7.81 -23.20
N ASP A 82 6.90 7.52 -23.48
CA ASP A 82 7.53 6.22 -23.12
C ASP A 82 7.66 6.02 -21.61
N VAL A 83 7.93 7.11 -20.88
CA VAL A 83 7.96 7.09 -19.41
C VAL A 83 6.56 6.85 -18.85
N HIS A 84 5.55 7.45 -19.48
CA HIS A 84 4.15 7.34 -19.07
C HIS A 84 3.60 5.93 -19.25
N GLU A 85 3.87 5.24 -20.38
CA GLU A 85 3.43 3.85 -20.60
C GLU A 85 4.07 2.88 -19.60
N LYS A 86 5.38 3.03 -19.32
CA LYS A 86 6.09 2.24 -18.31
C LYS A 86 5.54 2.48 -16.90
N ASP A 87 5.18 3.72 -16.59
CA ASP A 87 4.56 4.07 -15.30
C ASP A 87 3.18 3.42 -15.14
N ILE A 88 2.38 3.36 -16.21
CA ILE A 88 1.06 2.70 -16.22
C ILE A 88 1.19 1.20 -15.92
N GLU A 89 2.09 0.53 -16.60
CA GLU A 89 2.33 -0.91 -16.41
C GLU A 89 2.86 -1.21 -15.01
N TYR A 90 3.78 -0.39 -14.52
CA TYR A 90 4.30 -0.48 -13.16
C TYR A 90 3.19 -0.30 -12.11
N LEU A 91 2.33 0.71 -12.27
CA LEU A 91 1.20 0.94 -11.37
C LEU A 91 0.21 -0.22 -11.36
N ALA A 92 -0.07 -0.80 -12.52
CA ALA A 92 -0.95 -1.97 -12.64
C ALA A 92 -0.35 -3.20 -11.94
N ARG A 93 0.97 -3.43 -12.07
CA ARG A 93 1.67 -4.52 -11.37
C ARG A 93 1.70 -4.27 -9.86
N SER A 94 2.01 -3.06 -9.45
CA SER A 94 2.03 -2.67 -8.03
C SER A 94 0.66 -2.84 -7.38
N ARG A 95 -0.40 -2.47 -8.08
CA ARG A 95 -1.77 -2.69 -7.61
C ARG A 95 -2.07 -4.17 -7.43
N ARG A 96 -1.78 -5.02 -8.42
CA ARG A 96 -2.00 -6.47 -8.30
C ARG A 96 -1.24 -7.08 -7.13
N ALA A 97 0.02 -6.66 -6.93
CA ALA A 97 0.82 -7.10 -5.80
C ALA A 97 0.23 -6.64 -4.46
N ALA A 98 -0.26 -5.40 -4.38
CA ALA A 98 -0.89 -4.88 -3.17
C ALA A 98 -2.22 -5.58 -2.85
N GLU A 99 -3.06 -5.82 -3.86
CA GLU A 99 -4.32 -6.57 -3.70
C GLU A 99 -4.05 -8.00 -3.22
N TYR A 100 -3.07 -8.67 -3.82
CA TYR A 100 -2.64 -9.99 -3.39
C TYR A 100 -2.17 -10.00 -1.94
N CYS A 101 -1.29 -9.06 -1.55
CA CYS A 101 -0.83 -8.94 -0.17
C CYS A 101 -1.99 -8.66 0.79
N ALA A 102 -2.90 -7.74 0.43
CA ALA A 102 -4.04 -7.40 1.27
C ALA A 102 -4.95 -8.60 1.53
N GLU A 103 -5.24 -9.39 0.49
CA GLU A 103 -6.08 -10.58 0.59
C GLU A 103 -5.39 -11.69 1.40
N HIS A 104 -4.13 -12.02 1.08
CA HIS A 104 -3.41 -13.15 1.70
C HIS A 104 -2.89 -12.86 3.10
N LEU A 105 -2.62 -11.60 3.42
CA LEU A 105 -2.09 -11.16 4.71
C LEU A 105 -3.16 -10.54 5.63
N GLY A 106 -4.41 -10.50 5.18
CA GLY A 106 -5.54 -10.01 5.97
C GLY A 106 -5.52 -8.51 6.24
N TRP A 107 -5.00 -7.70 5.29
CA TRP A 107 -5.02 -6.25 5.42
C TRP A 107 -6.42 -5.67 5.19
N ALA A 108 -6.76 -4.63 5.92
CA ALA A 108 -7.97 -3.87 5.62
C ALA A 108 -7.79 -3.03 4.36
N THR A 109 -8.71 -3.14 3.41
CA THR A 109 -8.67 -2.34 2.17
C THR A 109 -9.71 -1.23 2.25
N VAL A 110 -9.25 0.02 2.06
CA VAL A 110 -10.11 1.18 1.91
C VAL A 110 -10.13 1.60 0.44
N HIS A 111 -11.30 1.50 -0.19
CA HIS A 111 -11.48 1.92 -1.57
C HIS A 111 -11.59 3.45 -1.63
N CYS A 112 -10.54 4.10 -2.14
CA CYS A 112 -10.48 5.57 -2.21
C CYS A 112 -11.17 6.16 -3.43
N THR A 113 -11.64 5.32 -4.36
CA THR A 113 -12.32 5.72 -5.58
C THR A 113 -13.72 5.11 -5.65
N GLU A 114 -14.66 5.88 -6.16
CA GLU A 114 -16.03 5.48 -6.42
C GLU A 114 -16.52 6.12 -7.71
N ASN A 115 -17.21 5.36 -8.56
CA ASN A 115 -17.76 5.85 -9.84
C ASN A 115 -16.74 6.58 -10.73
N GLY A 116 -15.48 6.13 -10.76
CA GLY A 116 -14.42 6.72 -11.57
C GLY A 116 -13.86 8.05 -11.05
N ALA A 117 -14.09 8.40 -9.80
CA ALA A 117 -13.59 9.59 -9.14
C ALA A 117 -13.02 9.28 -7.73
N MET A 118 -12.18 10.17 -7.21
CA MET A 118 -11.75 10.09 -5.81
C MET A 118 -12.93 10.38 -4.89
N ARG A 119 -13.05 9.60 -3.83
CA ARG A 119 -13.89 9.93 -2.67
C ARG A 119 -13.32 11.15 -1.95
N THR A 120 -14.11 11.79 -1.12
CA THR A 120 -13.64 12.94 -0.31
C THR A 120 -12.59 12.48 0.71
N ILE A 121 -11.71 13.39 1.09
CA ILE A 121 -10.71 13.12 2.13
C ILE A 121 -11.38 12.77 3.45
N GLU A 122 -12.47 13.46 3.77
CA GLU A 122 -13.26 13.26 4.98
C GLU A 122 -13.87 11.86 5.06
N ASP A 123 -14.43 11.34 3.95
CA ASP A 123 -15.01 10.00 3.89
C ASP A 123 -13.93 8.92 4.05
N ILE A 124 -12.80 9.07 3.35
CA ILE A 124 -11.67 8.13 3.46
C ILE A 124 -11.10 8.16 4.88
N GLN A 125 -10.92 9.36 5.45
CA GLN A 125 -10.42 9.52 6.82
C GLN A 125 -11.34 8.87 7.85
N ALA A 126 -12.66 9.04 7.71
CA ALA A 126 -13.63 8.45 8.63
C ALA A 126 -13.55 6.92 8.63
N GLU A 127 -13.39 6.30 7.46
CA GLU A 127 -13.23 4.86 7.32
C GLU A 127 -11.90 4.35 7.92
N VAL A 128 -10.78 5.03 7.60
CA VAL A 128 -9.47 4.69 8.18
C VAL A 128 -9.47 4.83 9.70
N ARG A 129 -10.09 5.89 10.22
CA ARG A 129 -10.22 6.11 11.65
C ARG A 129 -11.04 5.01 12.34
N ALA A 130 -12.17 4.62 11.74
CA ALA A 130 -12.99 3.54 12.28
C ALA A 130 -12.25 2.20 12.35
N LEU A 131 -11.41 1.89 11.33
CA LEU A 131 -10.54 0.73 11.34
C LEU A 131 -9.50 0.80 12.46
N ALA A 132 -8.83 1.95 12.63
CA ALA A 132 -7.85 2.13 13.69
C ALA A 132 -8.47 2.04 15.09
N GLU A 133 -9.64 2.65 15.31
CA GLU A 133 -10.37 2.57 16.58
C GLU A 133 -10.81 1.13 16.92
N LYS A 134 -11.18 0.34 15.92
CA LYS A 134 -11.51 -1.07 16.11
C LYS A 134 -10.32 -1.90 16.60
N GLU A 135 -9.13 -1.63 16.07
CA GLU A 135 -7.89 -2.34 16.49
C GLU A 135 -7.44 -1.93 17.91
N LEU A 136 -7.73 -0.70 18.30
CA LEU A 136 -7.40 -0.21 19.65
C LEU A 136 -8.34 -0.73 20.74
N GLY A 137 -9.45 -1.34 20.36
CA GLY A 137 -10.42 -1.88 21.31
C GLY A 137 -11.26 -0.81 21.95
#